data_f67bd9a9e0e8858eb32176179ee8ba87
#
_entry.id   f67bd9a9e0e8858eb32176179ee8ba87
#
_cell.length_a   1.000
_cell.length_b   1.000
_cell.length_c   1.000
_cell.angle_alpha   90.00
_cell.angle_beta   90.00
_cell.angle_gamma   90.00
#
_symmetry.space_group_name_H-M   'P 1'
#
loop_
_entity.id
_entity.type
_entity.pdbx_description
1 polymer ?
#
loop_
_entity_poly.entity_id
_entity_poly.type
_entity_poly.pdbx_seq_one_letter_code
_entity_poly.pdbx_strand_id
1 'polypeptide(L)'
;ESVYLESNEILEIIDDRPGSTAVIQTEDEISAMGMTIGGALTGTRSATCTSGPGFALMTEMLGWAGINEVPIVITNYQRSGPSTGLPTRHGQDDLLFSVYAGAGDFPKIVYASGEIEESFYDTGNCFNYADTFQVPVIHMMDKFHASSVITCQRFEPQKISIDRGKLLENVEDGYRRFEFTEDGISPRSRLGMNNGIFWNTGDESDEQGHITEDPELRVKMMDKRMSRLDLILERIPKEQQAVSFGVEDFTIISWGSTMGPLLDAIDMLKKDGISIGLVQMKLMNPFPGDYVKLLLKDAKTIIDVEANQSGQLATLFKQNVGRDVDYFV
;
A
#
# COMPACT_ATOMS: atom_id res chain seq x y z
N GLU A 1 16.30 -10.29 -11.16
CA GLU A 1 16.47 -10.75 -12.58
C GLU A 1 15.75 -12.07 -12.85
N SER A 2 16.01 -13.15 -12.08
CA SER A 2 15.33 -14.44 -12.27
C SER A 2 13.80 -14.37 -12.12
N VAL A 3 13.30 -13.61 -11.16
CA VAL A 3 11.85 -13.43 -10.92
C VAL A 3 11.16 -12.75 -12.12
N TYR A 4 11.85 -11.88 -12.83
CA TYR A 4 11.33 -11.21 -14.04
C TYR A 4 11.18 -12.17 -15.22
N LEU A 5 12.18 -13.00 -15.47
CA LEU A 5 12.16 -13.96 -16.56
C LEU A 5 11.10 -15.02 -16.34
N GLU A 6 11.02 -15.57 -15.12
CA GLU A 6 9.99 -16.54 -14.73
C GLU A 6 8.58 -15.93 -14.79
N SER A 7 8.40 -14.67 -14.41
CA SER A 7 7.11 -13.98 -14.49
C SER A 7 6.64 -13.79 -15.93
N ASN A 8 7.55 -13.44 -16.84
CA ASN A 8 7.23 -13.32 -18.26
C ASN A 8 6.82 -14.68 -18.87
N GLU A 9 7.57 -15.74 -18.59
CA GLU A 9 7.24 -17.09 -19.05
C GLU A 9 5.89 -17.57 -18.51
N ILE A 10 5.60 -17.33 -17.22
CA ILE A 10 4.31 -17.70 -16.60
C ILE A 10 3.16 -16.89 -17.21
N LEU A 11 3.33 -15.60 -17.47
CA LEU A 11 2.30 -14.75 -18.06
C LEU A 11 2.02 -15.14 -19.52
N GLU A 12 3.04 -15.50 -20.30
CA GLU A 12 2.88 -16.04 -21.64
C GLU A 12 2.12 -17.37 -21.64
N ILE A 13 2.30 -18.22 -20.61
CA ILE A 13 1.62 -19.50 -20.48
C ILE A 13 0.17 -19.36 -19.99
N ILE A 14 -0.10 -18.39 -19.10
CA ILE A 14 -1.43 -18.23 -18.48
C ILE A 14 -2.38 -17.44 -19.37
N ASP A 15 -1.87 -16.51 -20.17
CA ASP A 15 -2.69 -15.61 -20.97
C ASP A 15 -2.60 -15.91 -22.47
N ASP A 16 -3.55 -16.70 -22.96
CA ASP A 16 -3.74 -16.96 -24.40
C ASP A 16 -4.16 -15.70 -25.20
N ARG A 17 -4.28 -14.54 -24.56
CA ARG A 17 -4.70 -13.27 -25.17
C ARG A 17 -3.50 -12.35 -25.38
N PRO A 18 -2.91 -12.30 -26.59
CA PRO A 18 -1.80 -11.41 -26.86
C PRO A 18 -2.12 -9.95 -26.50
N GLY A 19 -1.25 -9.30 -25.75
CA GLY A 19 -1.37 -7.88 -25.40
C GLY A 19 -2.25 -7.56 -24.19
N SER A 20 -2.71 -8.56 -23.42
CA SER A 20 -3.50 -8.32 -22.20
C SER A 20 -2.64 -7.93 -20.99
N THR A 21 -1.39 -8.37 -20.94
CA THR A 21 -0.44 -8.09 -19.87
C THR A 21 0.94 -7.81 -20.47
N ALA A 22 1.68 -6.90 -19.85
CA ALA A 22 3.07 -6.61 -20.21
C ALA A 22 3.93 -6.55 -18.96
N VAL A 23 5.03 -7.32 -18.95
CA VAL A 23 6.09 -7.21 -17.94
C VAL A 23 7.31 -6.65 -18.63
N ILE A 24 7.81 -5.52 -18.12
CA ILE A 24 8.87 -4.77 -18.77
C ILE A 24 10.01 -4.57 -17.77
N GLN A 25 11.19 -5.03 -18.13
CA GLN A 25 12.42 -4.68 -17.42
C GLN A 25 12.87 -3.31 -17.86
N THR A 26 12.96 -2.38 -16.93
CA THR A 26 13.45 -1.02 -17.16
C THR A 26 14.94 -0.92 -16.86
N GLU A 27 15.56 0.21 -17.22
CA GLU A 27 16.96 0.48 -16.89
C GLU A 27 17.19 0.63 -15.38
N ASP A 28 16.26 1.34 -14.72
CA ASP A 28 16.34 1.63 -13.28
C ASP A 28 14.94 1.84 -12.66
N GLU A 29 14.91 2.12 -11.36
CA GLU A 29 13.69 2.33 -10.60
C GLU A 29 12.95 3.61 -10.97
N ILE A 30 13.65 4.65 -11.41
CA ILE A 30 13.05 5.91 -11.88
C ILE A 30 12.26 5.63 -13.15
N SER A 31 12.87 4.94 -14.11
CA SER A 31 12.22 4.51 -15.35
C SER A 31 11.03 3.59 -15.08
N ALA A 32 11.16 2.65 -14.12
CA ALA A 32 10.09 1.75 -13.73
C ALA A 32 8.88 2.52 -13.19
N MET A 33 9.13 3.51 -12.34
CA MET A 33 8.08 4.35 -11.79
C MET A 33 7.39 5.19 -12.87
N GLY A 34 8.16 5.78 -13.78
CA GLY A 34 7.64 6.54 -14.92
C GLY A 34 6.74 5.70 -15.82
N MET A 35 7.15 4.47 -16.13
CA MET A 35 6.34 3.53 -16.91
C MET A 35 5.07 3.10 -16.18
N THR A 36 5.16 2.86 -14.87
CA THR A 36 4.00 2.52 -14.03
C THR A 36 2.95 3.64 -14.05
N ILE A 37 3.38 4.88 -13.88
CA ILE A 37 2.49 6.06 -13.96
C ILE A 37 1.89 6.20 -15.36
N GLY A 38 2.71 6.09 -16.40
CA GLY A 38 2.25 6.16 -17.79
C GLY A 38 1.18 5.11 -18.10
N GLY A 39 1.41 3.86 -17.68
CA GLY A 39 0.42 2.79 -17.80
C GLY A 39 -0.88 3.09 -17.06
N ALA A 40 -0.82 3.61 -15.84
CA ALA A 40 -2.00 3.97 -15.06
C ALA A 40 -2.83 5.10 -15.72
N LEU A 41 -2.16 6.07 -16.35
CA LEU A 41 -2.83 7.16 -17.09
C LEU A 41 -3.58 6.65 -18.34
N THR A 42 -3.16 5.54 -18.94
CA THR A 42 -3.93 4.90 -20.02
C THR A 42 -5.14 4.10 -19.53
N GLY A 43 -5.36 4.04 -18.21
CA GLY A 43 -6.44 3.27 -17.59
C GLY A 43 -6.05 1.83 -17.29
N THR A 44 -4.81 1.41 -17.51
CA THR A 44 -4.31 0.08 -17.18
C THR A 44 -3.94 0.01 -15.70
N ARG A 45 -4.24 -1.10 -15.02
CA ARG A 45 -3.67 -1.38 -13.70
C ARG A 45 -2.17 -1.57 -13.85
N SER A 46 -1.40 -0.77 -13.15
CA SER A 46 0.05 -0.74 -13.29
C SER A 46 0.73 -0.84 -11.94
N ALA A 47 1.78 -1.64 -11.87
CA ALA A 47 2.57 -1.82 -10.67
C ALA A 47 4.06 -1.88 -10.97
N THR A 48 4.86 -1.58 -9.97
CA THR A 48 6.30 -1.84 -9.96
C THR A 48 6.70 -2.47 -8.63
N CYS A 49 7.82 -3.15 -8.60
CA CYS A 49 8.35 -3.75 -7.39
C CYS A 49 9.84 -3.43 -7.22
N THR A 50 10.24 -3.25 -5.97
CA THR A 50 11.62 -2.88 -5.62
C THR A 50 11.93 -3.25 -4.17
N SER A 51 13.09 -2.84 -3.67
CA SER A 51 13.45 -2.87 -2.26
C SER A 51 13.83 -1.46 -1.78
N GLY A 52 14.09 -1.26 -0.49
CA GLY A 52 14.33 0.06 0.11
C GLY A 52 15.18 1.04 -0.68
N PRO A 53 16.41 0.67 -1.14
CA PRO A 53 17.23 1.60 -1.93
C PRO A 53 16.60 2.03 -3.26
N GLY A 54 15.96 1.11 -3.98
CA GLY A 54 15.26 1.45 -5.21
C GLY A 54 13.96 2.23 -4.95
N PHE A 55 13.26 1.93 -3.86
CA PHE A 55 12.11 2.73 -3.44
C PHE A 55 12.50 4.18 -3.15
N ALA A 56 13.69 4.42 -2.60
CA ALA A 56 14.21 5.78 -2.40
C ALA A 56 14.32 6.59 -3.72
N LEU A 57 14.68 5.93 -4.83
CA LEU A 57 14.73 6.56 -6.15
C LEU A 57 13.34 6.85 -6.74
N MET A 58 12.30 6.15 -6.29
CA MET A 58 10.92 6.33 -6.76
C MET A 58 10.17 7.47 -6.06
N THR A 59 10.70 8.01 -4.96
CA THR A 59 9.94 8.89 -4.05
C THR A 59 9.54 10.23 -4.66
N GLU A 60 10.33 10.79 -5.59
CA GLU A 60 9.95 12.01 -6.31
C GLU A 60 8.69 11.77 -7.15
N MET A 61 8.71 10.74 -7.99
CA MET A 61 7.57 10.41 -8.85
C MET A 61 6.36 9.87 -8.05
N LEU A 62 6.58 9.34 -6.85
CA LEU A 62 5.49 9.01 -5.91
C LEU A 62 4.71 10.28 -5.51
N GLY A 63 5.42 11.37 -5.22
CA GLY A 63 4.80 12.67 -4.97
C GLY A 63 4.03 13.19 -6.19
N TRP A 64 4.61 13.04 -7.39
CA TRP A 64 3.95 13.39 -8.64
C TRP A 64 2.66 12.57 -8.86
N ALA A 65 2.71 11.27 -8.61
CA ALA A 65 1.50 10.42 -8.69
C ALA A 65 0.44 10.85 -7.66
N GLY A 66 0.87 11.24 -6.46
CA GLY A 66 -0.03 11.72 -5.40
C GLY A 66 -0.76 13.01 -5.76
N ILE A 67 -0.05 14.05 -6.24
CA ILE A 67 -0.68 15.32 -6.61
C ILE A 67 -1.63 15.16 -7.81
N ASN A 68 -1.30 14.27 -8.74
CA ASN A 68 -2.08 13.99 -9.95
C ASN A 68 -3.14 12.90 -9.76
N GLU A 69 -3.29 12.39 -8.54
CA GLU A 69 -4.33 11.40 -8.21
C GLU A 69 -4.25 10.16 -9.10
N VAL A 70 -3.02 9.67 -9.36
CA VAL A 70 -2.76 8.52 -10.25
C VAL A 70 -2.73 7.23 -9.43
N PRO A 71 -3.60 6.26 -9.73
CA PRO A 71 -3.66 4.98 -9.03
C PRO A 71 -2.54 4.05 -9.49
N ILE A 72 -1.58 3.81 -8.64
CA ILE A 72 -0.46 2.89 -8.88
C ILE A 72 -0.23 2.00 -7.66
N VAL A 73 0.40 0.84 -7.87
CA VAL A 73 0.85 -0.03 -6.80
C VAL A 73 2.37 -0.18 -6.86
N ILE A 74 3.02 0.01 -5.73
CA ILE A 74 4.46 -0.22 -5.57
C ILE A 74 4.62 -1.31 -4.51
N THR A 75 5.20 -2.45 -4.87
CA THR A 75 5.54 -3.47 -3.88
C THR A 75 6.96 -3.24 -3.39
N ASN A 76 7.11 -2.94 -2.10
CA ASN A 76 8.40 -2.82 -1.45
C ASN A 76 8.76 -4.13 -0.74
N TYR A 77 9.68 -4.90 -1.34
CA TYR A 77 10.25 -6.11 -0.74
C TYR A 77 11.41 -5.72 0.17
N GLN A 78 11.09 -5.47 1.44
CA GLN A 78 12.05 -5.02 2.43
C GLN A 78 13.17 -6.03 2.68
N ARG A 79 14.34 -5.53 2.90
CA ARG A 79 15.52 -6.27 3.36
C ARG A 79 16.24 -5.45 4.42
N SER A 80 17.08 -6.09 5.21
CA SER A 80 17.81 -5.41 6.27
C SER A 80 18.75 -4.34 5.71
N GLY A 81 18.49 -3.07 6.09
CA GLY A 81 19.29 -1.88 5.73
C GLY A 81 20.48 -1.66 6.66
N PRO A 82 21.05 -0.45 6.67
CA PRO A 82 20.82 0.65 5.72
C PRO A 82 21.48 0.43 4.35
N SER A 83 21.06 1.21 3.33
CA SER A 83 21.52 1.09 1.93
C SER A 83 21.30 -0.34 1.40
N THR A 84 22.27 -0.95 0.74
CA THR A 84 22.18 -2.35 0.32
C THR A 84 22.08 -3.31 1.50
N GLY A 85 22.70 -2.96 2.62
CA GLY A 85 22.64 -3.70 3.89
C GLY A 85 22.96 -5.18 3.73
N LEU A 86 22.03 -6.03 4.13
CA LEU A 86 22.09 -7.48 3.96
C LEU A 86 21.11 -7.92 2.85
N PRO A 87 21.52 -7.93 1.57
CA PRO A 87 20.59 -8.07 0.43
C PRO A 87 19.82 -9.39 0.39
N THR A 88 20.32 -10.41 1.08
CA THR A 88 19.73 -11.75 1.15
C THR A 88 19.01 -12.03 2.48
N ARG A 89 18.94 -11.05 3.38
CA ARG A 89 18.30 -11.20 4.69
C ARG A 89 17.07 -10.28 4.76
N HIS A 90 16.05 -10.76 5.45
CA HIS A 90 14.84 -9.97 5.65
C HIS A 90 15.07 -8.87 6.71
N GLY A 91 14.25 -7.85 6.67
CA GLY A 91 14.14 -6.79 7.66
C GLY A 91 12.84 -6.05 7.44
N GLN A 92 12.41 -5.27 8.42
CA GLN A 92 11.21 -4.44 8.37
C GLN A 92 11.59 -2.96 8.61
N ASP A 93 12.70 -2.53 7.98
CA ASP A 93 13.33 -1.24 8.24
C ASP A 93 12.67 -0.07 7.48
N ASP A 94 11.79 -0.35 6.52
CA ASP A 94 11.27 0.65 5.57
C ASP A 94 9.84 1.14 5.90
N LEU A 95 9.26 0.79 7.05
CA LEU A 95 7.88 1.13 7.37
C LEU A 95 7.67 2.64 7.46
N LEU A 96 8.42 3.33 8.33
CA LEU A 96 8.30 4.79 8.46
C LEU A 96 8.71 5.51 7.19
N PHE A 97 9.72 4.99 6.49
CA PHE A 97 10.11 5.53 5.19
C PHE A 97 8.94 5.44 4.19
N SER A 98 8.23 4.32 4.11
CA SER A 98 7.07 4.15 3.22
C SER A 98 5.91 5.08 3.60
N VAL A 99 5.65 5.25 4.90
CA VAL A 99 4.59 6.14 5.40
C VAL A 99 4.88 7.61 5.06
N TYR A 100 6.12 8.05 5.22
CA TYR A 100 6.52 9.46 5.02
C TYR A 100 7.21 9.72 3.67
N ALA A 101 7.29 8.74 2.78
CA ALA A 101 7.93 8.89 1.48
C ALA A 101 7.26 9.96 0.61
N GLY A 102 8.09 10.68 -0.15
CA GLY A 102 7.71 11.77 -1.03
C GLY A 102 7.92 13.15 -0.40
N ALA A 103 7.88 14.17 -1.22
CA ALA A 103 8.00 15.56 -0.81
C ALA A 103 6.60 16.18 -0.64
N GLY A 104 6.34 16.77 0.52
CA GLY A 104 5.04 17.37 0.85
C GLY A 104 3.96 16.35 1.23
N ASP A 105 2.75 16.85 1.48
CA ASP A 105 1.62 16.03 1.93
C ASP A 105 0.74 15.60 0.77
N PHE A 106 0.50 14.31 0.66
CA PHE A 106 -0.46 13.71 -0.26
C PHE A 106 -0.97 12.37 0.29
N PRO A 107 -2.22 11.98 -0.04
CA PRO A 107 -2.76 10.72 0.42
C PRO A 107 -2.06 9.55 -0.27
N LYS A 108 -1.74 8.52 0.49
CA LYS A 108 -1.25 7.23 0.01
C LYS A 108 -1.67 6.13 0.97
N ILE A 109 -1.76 4.93 0.48
CA ILE A 109 -2.00 3.75 1.31
C ILE A 109 -0.67 3.02 1.49
N VAL A 110 -0.36 2.63 2.74
CA VAL A 110 0.71 1.69 3.06
C VAL A 110 0.06 0.46 3.68
N TYR A 111 0.23 -0.68 3.03
CA TYR A 111 -0.47 -1.91 3.35
C TYR A 111 0.51 -3.08 3.44
N ALA A 112 0.41 -3.92 4.47
CA ALA A 112 1.35 -5.02 4.71
C ALA A 112 0.62 -6.37 4.74
N SER A 113 1.17 -7.36 4.05
CA SER A 113 0.70 -8.75 4.12
C SER A 113 1.46 -9.53 5.19
N GLY A 114 0.77 -10.45 5.87
CA GLY A 114 1.34 -11.26 6.93
C GLY A 114 1.93 -12.58 6.45
N GLU A 115 1.39 -13.16 5.37
CA GLU A 115 1.83 -14.44 4.82
C GLU A 115 1.74 -14.50 3.29
N ILE A 116 2.31 -15.54 2.71
CA ILE A 116 2.46 -15.67 1.25
C ILE A 116 1.09 -15.84 0.55
N GLU A 117 0.20 -16.68 1.08
CA GLU A 117 -1.13 -16.87 0.50
C GLU A 117 -1.95 -15.59 0.57
N GLU A 118 -1.90 -14.90 1.69
CA GLU A 118 -2.55 -13.60 1.89
C GLU A 118 -2.06 -12.56 0.89
N SER A 119 -0.75 -12.55 0.60
CA SER A 119 -0.11 -11.60 -0.33
C SER A 119 -0.74 -11.60 -1.73
N PHE A 120 -1.22 -12.76 -2.19
CA PHE A 120 -1.91 -12.87 -3.48
C PHE A 120 -3.22 -12.07 -3.48
N TYR A 121 -4.05 -12.25 -2.46
CA TYR A 121 -5.34 -11.56 -2.36
C TYR A 121 -5.17 -10.08 -2.03
N ASP A 122 -4.24 -9.77 -1.17
CA ASP A 122 -3.91 -8.40 -0.79
C ASP A 122 -3.36 -7.58 -1.97
N THR A 123 -2.60 -8.20 -2.87
CA THR A 123 -2.17 -7.53 -4.12
C THR A 123 -3.39 -7.12 -4.96
N GLY A 124 -4.38 -7.99 -5.09
CA GLY A 124 -5.64 -7.67 -5.75
C GLY A 124 -6.39 -6.51 -5.07
N ASN A 125 -6.45 -6.52 -3.75
CA ASN A 125 -7.04 -5.46 -2.95
C ASN A 125 -6.26 -4.14 -3.09
N CYS A 126 -4.93 -4.16 -3.12
CA CYS A 126 -4.11 -2.97 -3.33
C CYS A 126 -4.42 -2.28 -4.66
N PHE A 127 -4.65 -3.04 -5.75
CA PHE A 127 -5.10 -2.48 -7.01
C PHE A 127 -6.52 -1.88 -6.92
N ASN A 128 -7.43 -2.52 -6.20
CA ASN A 128 -8.76 -1.98 -5.98
C ASN A 128 -8.70 -0.68 -5.18
N TYR A 129 -7.91 -0.64 -4.11
CA TYR A 129 -7.74 0.57 -3.30
C TYR A 129 -7.11 1.71 -4.09
N ALA A 130 -6.08 1.42 -4.90
CA ALA A 130 -5.49 2.43 -5.76
C ALA A 130 -6.54 3.05 -6.71
N ASP A 131 -7.31 2.22 -7.41
CA ASP A 131 -8.34 2.68 -8.35
C ASP A 131 -9.50 3.40 -7.64
N THR A 132 -10.00 2.83 -6.53
CA THR A 132 -11.17 3.36 -5.81
C THR A 132 -10.89 4.72 -5.19
N PHE A 133 -9.71 4.86 -4.54
CA PHE A 133 -9.35 6.09 -3.85
C PHE A 133 -8.49 7.03 -4.70
N GLN A 134 -8.03 6.59 -5.88
CA GLN A 134 -7.13 7.33 -6.76
C GLN A 134 -5.90 7.86 -6.01
N VAL A 135 -5.20 6.94 -5.35
CA VAL A 135 -3.98 7.20 -4.59
C VAL A 135 -2.91 6.17 -4.89
N PRO A 136 -1.63 6.50 -4.74
CA PRO A 136 -0.58 5.49 -4.72
C PRO A 136 -0.77 4.52 -3.54
N VAL A 137 -0.54 3.23 -3.78
CA VAL A 137 -0.53 2.18 -2.76
C VAL A 137 0.86 1.59 -2.68
N ILE A 138 1.45 1.58 -1.49
CA ILE A 138 2.72 0.90 -1.20
C ILE A 138 2.37 -0.40 -0.49
N HIS A 139 2.60 -1.52 -1.18
CA HIS A 139 2.39 -2.85 -0.64
C HIS A 139 3.70 -3.34 0.00
N MET A 140 3.72 -3.40 1.32
CA MET A 140 4.88 -3.78 2.11
C MET A 140 4.97 -5.30 2.20
N MET A 141 6.04 -5.83 1.70
CA MET A 141 6.46 -7.22 1.84
C MET A 141 7.92 -7.25 2.29
N ASP A 142 8.46 -8.41 2.55
CA ASP A 142 9.86 -8.52 2.91
C ASP A 142 10.56 -9.66 2.17
N LYS A 143 11.87 -9.77 2.39
CA LYS A 143 12.69 -10.80 1.76
C LYS A 143 12.28 -12.22 2.15
N PHE A 144 11.65 -12.42 3.30
CA PHE A 144 11.13 -13.72 3.70
C PHE A 144 9.98 -14.13 2.76
N HIS A 145 8.99 -13.26 2.53
CA HIS A 145 7.93 -13.50 1.56
C HIS A 145 8.48 -13.80 0.16
N ALA A 146 9.41 -12.95 -0.32
CA ALA A 146 9.95 -13.06 -1.67
C ALA A 146 10.79 -14.33 -1.93
N SER A 147 11.35 -14.94 -0.88
CA SER A 147 12.28 -16.07 -1.02
C SER A 147 11.73 -17.38 -0.53
N SER A 148 10.57 -17.39 0.12
CA SER A 148 9.98 -18.62 0.63
C SER A 148 9.24 -19.37 -0.47
N VAL A 149 9.35 -20.69 -0.43
CA VAL A 149 8.59 -21.61 -1.27
C VAL A 149 7.76 -22.50 -0.35
N ILE A 150 6.45 -22.36 -0.43
CA ILE A 150 5.52 -23.09 0.42
C ILE A 150 4.49 -23.86 -0.43
N THR A 151 3.94 -24.92 0.14
CA THR A 151 2.74 -25.55 -0.38
C THR A 151 1.52 -24.85 0.20
N CYS A 152 0.68 -24.30 -0.64
CA CYS A 152 -0.56 -23.65 -0.23
C CYS A 152 -1.76 -24.18 -1.02
N GLN A 153 -2.97 -23.76 -0.65
CA GLN A 153 -4.15 -24.03 -1.46
C GLN A 153 -4.03 -23.32 -2.81
N ARG A 154 -4.65 -23.90 -3.82
CA ARG A 154 -4.70 -23.25 -5.14
C ARG A 154 -5.39 -21.90 -5.01
N PHE A 155 -4.73 -20.86 -5.48
CA PHE A 155 -5.32 -19.54 -5.53
C PHE A 155 -6.62 -19.51 -6.34
N GLU A 156 -7.59 -18.75 -5.88
CA GLU A 156 -8.89 -18.57 -6.49
C GLU A 156 -9.06 -17.11 -6.94
N PRO A 157 -8.53 -16.72 -8.11
CA PRO A 157 -8.58 -15.33 -8.59
C PRO A 157 -10.00 -14.76 -8.64
N GLN A 158 -11.01 -15.60 -8.83
CA GLN A 158 -12.43 -15.21 -8.84
C GLN A 158 -12.94 -14.68 -7.48
N LYS A 159 -12.21 -14.90 -6.39
CA LYS A 159 -12.51 -14.31 -5.08
C LYS A 159 -12.09 -12.83 -5.00
N ILE A 160 -11.25 -12.38 -5.92
CA ILE A 160 -10.86 -10.97 -6.00
C ILE A 160 -11.88 -10.26 -6.90
N SER A 161 -12.74 -9.46 -6.31
CA SER A 161 -13.58 -8.54 -7.09
C SER A 161 -12.71 -7.46 -7.73
N ILE A 162 -13.06 -7.04 -8.95
CA ILE A 162 -12.36 -5.96 -9.63
C ILE A 162 -13.19 -4.68 -9.47
N ASP A 163 -12.68 -3.74 -8.68
CA ASP A 163 -13.26 -2.41 -8.52
C ASP A 163 -12.34 -1.36 -9.16
N ARG A 164 -12.84 -0.68 -10.19
CA ARG A 164 -12.13 0.36 -10.92
C ARG A 164 -12.45 1.77 -10.42
N GLY A 165 -13.22 1.87 -9.33
CA GLY A 165 -13.68 3.14 -8.80
C GLY A 165 -14.41 3.98 -9.85
N LYS A 166 -14.12 5.28 -9.91
CA LYS A 166 -14.76 6.22 -10.84
C LYS A 166 -14.05 6.31 -12.21
N LEU A 167 -13.52 5.20 -12.73
CA LEU A 167 -13.00 5.16 -14.11
C LEU A 167 -14.16 5.22 -15.10
N LEU A 168 -14.14 6.23 -15.96
CA LEU A 168 -15.20 6.49 -16.94
C LEU A 168 -15.06 5.57 -18.16
N GLU A 169 -16.19 5.08 -18.67
CA GLU A 169 -16.27 4.42 -19.97
C GLU A 169 -16.44 5.42 -21.10
N ASN A 170 -17.17 6.51 -20.86
CA ASN A 170 -17.41 7.60 -21.78
C ASN A 170 -17.27 8.93 -21.05
N VAL A 171 -16.88 9.97 -21.77
CA VAL A 171 -16.67 11.31 -21.23
C VAL A 171 -17.53 12.30 -22.00
N GLU A 172 -18.31 13.09 -21.25
CA GLU A 172 -19.14 14.18 -21.79
C GLU A 172 -18.35 15.47 -21.96
N ASP A 173 -18.90 16.43 -22.71
CA ASP A 173 -18.28 17.75 -22.87
C ASP A 173 -18.17 18.47 -21.51
N GLY A 174 -17.06 19.18 -21.32
CA GLY A 174 -16.82 19.93 -20.08
C GLY A 174 -16.20 19.11 -18.96
N TYR A 175 -15.61 17.96 -19.27
CA TYR A 175 -14.90 17.12 -18.33
C TYR A 175 -13.81 17.87 -17.55
N ARG A 176 -13.75 17.62 -16.25
CA ARG A 176 -12.73 18.15 -15.33
C ARG A 176 -12.12 17.01 -14.54
N ARG A 177 -10.83 16.75 -14.79
CA ARG A 177 -10.10 15.62 -14.18
C ARG A 177 -10.04 15.73 -12.65
N PHE A 178 -9.94 16.94 -12.13
CA PHE A 178 -9.77 17.20 -10.70
C PHE A 178 -11.01 17.88 -10.08
N GLU A 179 -12.17 17.66 -10.67
CA GLU A 179 -13.44 18.18 -10.20
C GLU A 179 -13.65 17.96 -8.70
N PHE A 180 -14.17 18.97 -8.01
CA PHE A 180 -14.59 18.85 -6.63
C PHE A 180 -15.86 18.02 -6.52
N THR A 181 -15.78 16.92 -5.77
CA THR A 181 -16.88 16.00 -5.51
C THR A 181 -17.09 15.86 -4.01
N GLU A 182 -18.26 15.38 -3.61
CA GLU A 182 -18.63 15.21 -2.19
C GLU A 182 -17.64 14.31 -1.43
N ASP A 183 -17.16 13.24 -2.07
CA ASP A 183 -16.20 12.28 -1.48
C ASP A 183 -14.73 12.59 -1.83
N GLY A 184 -14.44 13.71 -2.47
CA GLY A 184 -13.09 14.11 -2.87
C GLY A 184 -12.48 13.28 -4.01
N ILE A 185 -13.21 12.31 -4.58
CA ILE A 185 -12.74 11.44 -5.66
C ILE A 185 -13.40 11.84 -6.98
N SER A 186 -12.62 12.44 -7.87
CA SER A 186 -13.13 12.90 -9.17
C SER A 186 -13.31 11.73 -10.16
N PRO A 187 -14.28 11.80 -11.08
CA PRO A 187 -14.35 10.88 -12.20
C PRO A 187 -13.05 10.91 -13.03
N ARG A 188 -12.54 9.75 -13.41
CA ARG A 188 -11.24 9.61 -14.09
C ARG A 188 -11.43 9.13 -15.53
N SER A 189 -11.01 9.95 -16.51
CA SER A 189 -10.82 9.50 -17.88
C SER A 189 -9.47 8.75 -18.03
N ARG A 190 -9.25 8.20 -19.18
CA ARG A 190 -7.97 7.59 -19.60
C ARG A 190 -7.46 8.30 -20.86
N LEU A 191 -6.17 8.30 -21.06
CA LEU A 191 -5.57 8.89 -22.25
C LEU A 191 -6.17 8.28 -23.52
N GLY A 192 -6.46 9.13 -24.49
CA GLY A 192 -7.06 8.76 -25.78
C GLY A 192 -8.59 8.71 -25.80
N MET A 193 -9.29 8.99 -24.70
CA MET A 193 -10.75 9.12 -24.71
C MET A 193 -11.17 10.45 -25.35
N ASN A 194 -12.20 10.39 -26.21
CA ASN A 194 -12.85 11.59 -26.72
C ASN A 194 -13.41 12.42 -25.54
N ASN A 195 -13.27 13.73 -25.60
CA ASN A 195 -13.67 14.69 -24.56
C ASN A 195 -12.97 14.50 -23.19
N GLY A 196 -12.12 13.51 -23.03
CA GLY A 196 -11.43 13.17 -21.78
C GLY A 196 -10.04 13.78 -21.64
N ILE A 197 -9.73 14.85 -22.37
CA ILE A 197 -8.44 15.53 -22.35
C ILE A 197 -8.34 16.38 -21.08
N PHE A 198 -7.21 16.31 -20.40
CA PHE A 198 -6.88 17.12 -19.22
C PHE A 198 -5.39 17.42 -19.18
N TRP A 199 -5.02 18.44 -18.42
CA TRP A 199 -3.62 18.77 -18.16
C TRP A 199 -3.12 18.01 -16.95
N ASN A 200 -1.83 17.67 -16.98
CA ASN A 200 -1.20 16.89 -15.92
C ASN A 200 0.25 17.39 -15.76
N THR A 201 0.55 18.00 -14.62
CA THR A 201 1.85 18.63 -14.34
C THR A 201 2.33 18.26 -12.93
N GLY A 202 3.54 18.67 -12.55
CA GLY A 202 4.04 18.54 -11.17
C GLY A 202 3.63 19.68 -10.26
N ASP A 203 2.93 20.70 -10.80
CA ASP A 203 2.50 21.87 -10.05
C ASP A 203 1.07 21.69 -9.50
N GLU A 204 0.66 22.58 -8.59
CA GLU A 204 -0.74 22.64 -8.19
C GLU A 204 -1.61 23.08 -9.34
N SER A 205 -2.84 22.58 -9.39
CA SER A 205 -3.71 22.79 -10.54
C SER A 205 -5.15 23.12 -10.16
N ASP A 206 -5.90 23.67 -11.14
CA ASP A 206 -7.35 23.79 -11.07
C ASP A 206 -8.03 22.45 -11.41
N GLU A 207 -9.36 22.47 -11.50
CA GLU A 207 -10.17 21.30 -11.81
C GLU A 207 -9.91 20.71 -13.21
N GLN A 208 -9.39 21.50 -14.15
CA GLN A 208 -8.98 21.05 -15.49
C GLN A 208 -7.51 20.58 -15.55
N GLY A 209 -6.72 20.83 -14.52
CA GLY A 209 -5.30 20.54 -14.47
C GLY A 209 -4.40 21.70 -14.92
N HIS A 210 -4.96 22.91 -15.13
CA HIS A 210 -4.12 24.07 -15.43
C HIS A 210 -3.42 24.54 -14.17
N ILE A 211 -2.14 24.90 -14.33
CA ILE A 211 -1.27 25.35 -13.24
C ILE A 211 -1.89 26.57 -12.54
N THR A 212 -1.86 26.58 -11.23
CA THR A 212 -2.34 27.68 -10.41
C THR A 212 -1.40 27.96 -9.23
N GLU A 213 -1.27 29.25 -8.87
CA GLU A 213 -0.62 29.71 -7.62
C GLU A 213 -1.66 30.38 -6.68
N ASP A 214 -2.96 30.23 -6.97
CA ASP A 214 -4.02 30.77 -6.13
C ASP A 214 -4.04 30.05 -4.77
N PRO A 215 -3.81 30.76 -3.65
CA PRO A 215 -3.72 30.15 -2.34
C PRO A 215 -5.04 29.54 -1.83
N GLU A 216 -6.19 30.12 -2.23
CA GLU A 216 -7.49 29.57 -1.82
C GLU A 216 -7.79 28.26 -2.56
N LEU A 217 -7.46 28.21 -3.85
CA LEU A 217 -7.60 26.98 -4.64
C LEU A 217 -6.64 25.90 -4.17
N ARG A 218 -5.40 26.28 -3.83
CA ARG A 218 -4.40 25.36 -3.22
C ARG A 218 -4.97 24.69 -1.95
N VAL A 219 -5.57 25.45 -1.05
CA VAL A 219 -6.16 24.91 0.18
C VAL A 219 -7.27 23.92 -0.16
N LYS A 220 -8.20 24.30 -1.05
CA LYS A 220 -9.32 23.42 -1.47
C LYS A 220 -8.84 22.12 -2.12
N MET A 221 -7.80 22.17 -2.97
CA MET A 221 -7.25 20.98 -3.61
C MET A 221 -6.52 20.07 -2.60
N MET A 222 -5.83 20.65 -1.61
CA MET A 222 -5.24 19.87 -0.52
C MET A 222 -6.30 19.19 0.33
N ASP A 223 -7.33 19.93 0.76
CA ASP A 223 -8.44 19.37 1.53
C ASP A 223 -9.14 18.25 0.78
N LYS A 224 -9.41 18.45 -0.52
CA LYS A 224 -9.98 17.42 -1.40
C LYS A 224 -9.13 16.14 -1.42
N ARG A 225 -7.82 16.27 -1.59
CA ARG A 225 -6.93 15.10 -1.64
C ARG A 225 -6.81 14.42 -0.27
N MET A 226 -6.58 15.21 0.79
CA MET A 226 -6.31 14.67 2.13
C MET A 226 -7.54 14.06 2.81
N SER A 227 -8.75 14.52 2.50
CA SER A 227 -10.00 13.94 3.02
C SER A 227 -10.17 12.45 2.65
N ARG A 228 -9.45 11.97 1.63
CA ARG A 228 -9.45 10.54 1.28
C ARG A 228 -8.87 9.64 2.36
N LEU A 229 -8.02 10.16 3.25
CA LEU A 229 -7.46 9.35 4.34
C LEU A 229 -8.57 8.86 5.30
N ASP A 230 -9.51 9.74 5.62
CA ASP A 230 -10.67 9.36 6.45
C ASP A 230 -11.58 8.38 5.71
N LEU A 231 -11.82 8.63 4.42
CA LEU A 231 -12.63 7.77 3.57
C LEU A 231 -12.02 6.35 3.42
N ILE A 232 -10.70 6.25 3.36
CA ILE A 232 -9.97 4.97 3.33
C ILE A 232 -10.23 4.19 4.61
N LEU A 233 -10.13 4.83 5.79
CA LEU A 233 -10.41 4.20 7.09
C LEU A 233 -11.87 3.76 7.24
N GLU A 234 -12.79 4.50 6.62
CA GLU A 234 -14.22 4.18 6.62
C GLU A 234 -14.53 2.98 5.71
N ARG A 235 -14.01 2.98 4.47
CA ARG A 235 -14.42 2.03 3.42
C ARG A 235 -13.61 0.74 3.38
N ILE A 236 -12.36 0.74 3.84
CA ILE A 236 -11.59 -0.52 3.95
C ILE A 236 -12.18 -1.35 5.10
N PRO A 237 -12.57 -2.62 4.84
CA PRO A 237 -13.10 -3.50 5.88
C PRO A 237 -12.15 -3.63 7.09
N LYS A 238 -12.71 -3.72 8.29
CA LYS A 238 -11.91 -3.72 9.53
C LYS A 238 -10.92 -4.88 9.60
N GLU A 239 -11.32 -6.05 9.13
CA GLU A 239 -10.45 -7.24 9.02
C GLU A 239 -9.30 -7.08 8.01
N GLN A 240 -9.39 -6.09 7.13
CA GLN A 240 -8.31 -5.70 6.22
C GLN A 240 -7.47 -4.53 6.76
N GLN A 241 -7.86 -3.95 7.88
CA GLN A 241 -7.07 -2.93 8.58
C GLN A 241 -6.15 -3.57 9.63
N ALA A 242 -6.68 -4.49 10.41
CA ALA A 242 -5.94 -5.29 11.38
C ALA A 242 -6.70 -6.59 11.67
N VAL A 243 -5.98 -7.67 11.97
CA VAL A 243 -6.53 -8.98 12.31
C VAL A 243 -6.19 -9.33 13.75
N SER A 244 -7.19 -9.74 14.52
CA SER A 244 -6.98 -10.21 15.91
C SER A 244 -7.00 -11.72 15.98
N PHE A 245 -5.95 -12.32 16.51
CA PHE A 245 -5.83 -13.73 16.88
C PHE A 245 -6.08 -13.95 18.38
N GLY A 246 -6.89 -13.10 18.98
CA GLY A 246 -7.18 -13.04 20.39
C GLY A 246 -6.52 -11.84 21.07
N VAL A 247 -7.13 -11.37 22.15
CA VAL A 247 -6.60 -10.31 23.01
C VAL A 247 -6.62 -10.84 24.44
N GLU A 248 -5.49 -10.77 25.11
CA GLU A 248 -5.23 -11.26 26.44
C GLU A 248 -4.59 -10.15 27.30
N ASP A 249 -4.37 -10.40 28.57
CA ASP A 249 -3.67 -9.46 29.45
C ASP A 249 -2.31 -9.02 28.83
N PHE A 250 -1.59 -9.97 28.24
CA PHE A 250 -0.42 -9.71 27.39
C PHE A 250 -0.81 -9.89 25.94
N THR A 251 -0.71 -8.85 25.16
CA THR A 251 -1.06 -8.90 23.73
C THR A 251 0.09 -8.33 22.90
N ILE A 252 0.46 -9.09 21.88
CA ILE A 252 1.45 -8.67 20.91
C ILE A 252 0.78 -7.84 19.82
N ILE A 253 1.43 -6.77 19.39
CA ILE A 253 1.17 -6.12 18.11
C ILE A 253 2.33 -6.42 17.17
N SER A 254 2.04 -6.67 15.91
CA SER A 254 3.06 -6.99 14.90
C SER A 254 2.54 -6.73 13.49
N TRP A 255 3.38 -6.93 12.49
CA TRP A 255 3.04 -6.78 11.08
C TRP A 255 3.94 -7.62 10.17
N GLY A 256 3.53 -7.79 8.92
CA GLY A 256 4.36 -8.48 7.93
C GLY A 256 4.64 -9.94 8.29
N SER A 257 5.77 -10.47 7.84
CA SER A 257 6.13 -11.89 7.95
C SER A 257 6.42 -12.38 9.37
N THR A 258 6.52 -11.50 10.36
CA THR A 258 6.62 -11.87 11.78
C THR A 258 5.40 -12.62 12.29
N MET A 259 4.25 -12.54 11.61
CA MET A 259 3.02 -13.20 11.99
C MET A 259 3.17 -14.71 12.18
N GLY A 260 3.75 -15.41 11.18
CA GLY A 260 3.89 -16.87 11.23
C GLY A 260 4.68 -17.36 12.46
N PRO A 261 5.92 -16.89 12.66
CA PRO A 261 6.70 -17.22 13.86
C PRO A 261 6.03 -16.86 15.19
N LEU A 262 5.25 -15.77 15.22
CA LEU A 262 4.52 -15.38 16.43
C LEU A 262 3.37 -16.33 16.74
N LEU A 263 2.62 -16.78 15.75
CA LEU A 263 1.56 -17.77 15.95
C LEU A 263 2.14 -19.09 16.47
N ASP A 264 3.27 -19.55 15.93
CA ASP A 264 3.96 -20.74 16.41
C ASP A 264 4.42 -20.57 17.88
N ALA A 265 5.00 -19.42 18.21
CA ALA A 265 5.45 -19.12 19.57
C ALA A 265 4.28 -19.08 20.57
N ILE A 266 3.16 -18.48 20.19
CA ILE A 266 1.94 -18.42 20.99
C ILE A 266 1.39 -19.82 21.24
N ASP A 267 1.38 -20.69 20.22
CA ASP A 267 0.96 -22.09 20.37
C ASP A 267 1.87 -22.90 21.29
N MET A 268 3.17 -22.61 21.29
CA MET A 268 4.12 -23.21 22.25
C MET A 268 3.84 -22.76 23.67
N LEU A 269 3.71 -21.44 23.89
CA LEU A 269 3.43 -20.87 25.21
C LEU A 269 2.09 -21.35 25.79
N LYS A 270 1.09 -21.54 24.95
CA LYS A 270 -0.21 -22.07 25.35
C LYS A 270 -0.14 -23.48 25.92
N LYS A 271 0.79 -24.32 25.43
CA LYS A 271 1.05 -25.66 25.99
C LYS A 271 1.62 -25.59 27.40
N ASP A 272 2.35 -24.51 27.71
CA ASP A 272 2.88 -24.24 29.04
C ASP A 272 1.90 -23.48 29.95
N GLY A 273 0.66 -23.29 29.51
CA GLY A 273 -0.41 -22.61 30.27
C GLY A 273 -0.33 -21.07 30.23
N ILE A 274 0.47 -20.52 29.33
CA ILE A 274 0.62 -19.07 29.14
C ILE A 274 -0.26 -18.63 27.97
N SER A 275 -1.19 -17.70 28.22
CA SER A 275 -2.06 -17.11 27.18
C SER A 275 -1.54 -15.74 26.75
N ILE A 276 -1.33 -15.58 25.45
CA ILE A 276 -0.89 -14.32 24.82
C ILE A 276 -1.76 -14.06 23.61
N GLY A 277 -2.26 -12.81 23.49
CA GLY A 277 -2.99 -12.35 22.32
C GLY A 277 -2.05 -11.82 21.22
N LEU A 278 -2.57 -11.74 19.99
CA LEU A 278 -1.87 -11.14 18.85
C LEU A 278 -2.83 -10.28 18.04
N VAL A 279 -2.42 -9.07 17.73
CA VAL A 279 -3.05 -8.18 16.75
C VAL A 279 -2.04 -7.93 15.62
N GLN A 280 -2.36 -8.44 14.45
CA GLN A 280 -1.58 -8.26 13.22
C GLN A 280 -2.06 -7.01 12.49
N MET A 281 -1.19 -6.04 12.32
CA MET A 281 -1.47 -4.84 11.56
C MET A 281 -1.32 -5.09 10.06
N LYS A 282 -2.28 -4.59 9.27
CA LYS A 282 -2.25 -4.65 7.79
C LYS A 282 -2.21 -3.27 7.17
N LEU A 283 -3.09 -2.37 7.59
CA LEU A 283 -3.12 -0.99 7.12
C LEU A 283 -2.24 -0.12 8.01
N MET A 284 -1.14 0.40 7.44
CA MET A 284 -0.16 1.22 8.15
C MET A 284 -0.35 2.71 7.90
N ASN A 285 -0.89 3.07 6.75
CA ASN A 285 -1.26 4.45 6.42
C ASN A 285 -2.51 4.46 5.51
N PRO A 286 -3.58 5.20 5.87
CA PRO A 286 -3.78 5.82 7.17
C PRO A 286 -3.84 4.78 8.29
N PHE A 287 -3.25 5.09 9.44
CA PHE A 287 -3.22 4.15 10.55
C PHE A 287 -4.59 4.08 11.23
N PRO A 288 -5.18 2.87 11.44
CA PRO A 288 -6.54 2.71 11.98
C PRO A 288 -6.57 2.83 13.52
N GLY A 289 -6.13 3.98 14.06
CA GLY A 289 -5.88 4.17 15.49
C GLY A 289 -7.07 3.84 16.39
N ASP A 290 -8.26 4.33 16.05
CA ASP A 290 -9.48 4.09 16.84
C ASP A 290 -9.89 2.61 16.86
N TYR A 291 -9.73 1.93 15.71
CA TYR A 291 -10.02 0.50 15.63
C TYR A 291 -9.03 -0.33 16.45
N VAL A 292 -7.74 -0.02 16.33
CA VAL A 292 -6.67 -0.69 17.11
C VAL A 292 -6.86 -0.45 18.59
N LYS A 293 -7.21 0.79 18.99
CA LYS A 293 -7.54 1.12 20.38
C LYS A 293 -8.73 0.29 20.91
N LEU A 294 -9.75 0.11 20.07
CA LEU A 294 -10.89 -0.72 20.42
C LEU A 294 -10.50 -2.21 20.56
N LEU A 295 -9.69 -2.74 19.66
CA LEU A 295 -9.19 -4.13 19.74
C LEU A 295 -8.41 -4.36 21.03
N LEU A 296 -7.52 -3.44 21.39
CA LEU A 296 -6.59 -3.58 22.52
C LEU A 296 -7.14 -3.04 23.86
N LYS A 297 -8.43 -2.73 23.94
CA LYS A 297 -9.03 -2.10 25.14
C LYS A 297 -8.87 -2.92 26.42
N ASP A 298 -8.84 -4.25 26.31
CA ASP A 298 -8.75 -5.18 27.42
C ASP A 298 -7.30 -5.67 27.67
N ALA A 299 -6.35 -5.32 26.79
CA ALA A 299 -4.94 -5.63 26.94
C ALA A 299 -4.29 -4.75 28.02
N LYS A 300 -3.69 -5.39 29.04
CA LYS A 300 -2.96 -4.67 30.10
C LYS A 300 -1.56 -4.30 29.67
N THR A 301 -0.89 -5.23 28.98
CA THR A 301 0.48 -5.10 28.50
C THR A 301 0.52 -5.30 27.00
N ILE A 302 1.06 -4.35 26.28
CA ILE A 302 1.22 -4.39 24.82
C ILE A 302 2.72 -4.59 24.51
N ILE A 303 3.01 -5.62 23.73
CA ILE A 303 4.36 -5.96 23.30
C ILE A 303 4.43 -5.75 21.79
N ASP A 304 5.33 -4.90 21.33
CA ASP A 304 5.61 -4.75 19.90
C ASP A 304 6.73 -5.71 19.48
N VAL A 305 6.47 -6.48 18.43
CA VAL A 305 7.45 -7.42 17.85
C VAL A 305 7.60 -7.16 16.37
N GLU A 306 8.75 -6.63 15.97
CA GLU A 306 9.06 -6.31 14.58
C GLU A 306 10.56 -6.45 14.28
N ALA A 307 10.91 -6.68 13.02
CA ALA A 307 12.29 -6.94 12.60
C ALA A 307 13.02 -5.65 12.18
N ASN A 308 13.07 -4.65 13.07
CA ASN A 308 13.88 -3.44 12.91
C ASN A 308 14.37 -2.92 14.27
N GLN A 309 15.40 -2.07 14.25
CA GLN A 309 16.08 -1.56 15.45
C GLN A 309 15.27 -0.48 16.19
N SER A 310 14.41 0.26 15.49
CA SER A 310 13.88 1.55 15.97
C SER A 310 12.44 1.51 16.48
N GLY A 311 11.74 0.37 16.41
CA GLY A 311 10.34 0.28 16.81
C GLY A 311 9.44 1.14 15.92
N GLN A 312 9.42 0.86 14.63
CA GLN A 312 8.72 1.70 13.66
C GLN A 312 7.20 1.57 13.79
N LEU A 313 6.69 0.35 14.04
CA LEU A 313 5.28 0.14 14.36
C LEU A 313 4.95 0.75 15.73
N ALA A 314 5.78 0.57 16.75
CA ALA A 314 5.59 1.21 18.05
C ALA A 314 5.46 2.74 17.93
N THR A 315 6.25 3.36 17.04
CA THR A 315 6.18 4.79 16.76
C THR A 315 4.82 5.19 16.15
N LEU A 316 4.36 4.47 15.13
CA LEU A 316 3.04 4.71 14.50
C LEU A 316 1.90 4.44 15.49
N PHE A 317 2.02 3.39 16.29
CA PHE A 317 1.06 3.07 17.33
C PHE A 317 0.92 4.21 18.35
N LYS A 318 2.04 4.68 18.90
CA LYS A 318 2.05 5.81 19.83
C LYS A 318 1.41 7.06 19.23
N GLN A 319 1.77 7.38 17.99
CA GLN A 319 1.28 8.57 17.30
C GLN A 319 -0.24 8.55 17.09
N ASN A 320 -0.82 7.39 16.79
CA ASN A 320 -2.21 7.27 16.35
C ASN A 320 -3.16 6.73 17.44
N VAL A 321 -2.65 5.94 18.38
CA VAL A 321 -3.44 5.38 19.50
C VAL A 321 -3.31 6.25 20.76
N GLY A 322 -2.22 7.01 20.89
CA GLY A 322 -1.95 7.87 22.05
C GLY A 322 -1.48 7.10 23.30
N ARG A 323 -0.99 5.87 23.12
CA ARG A 323 -0.42 5.01 24.17
C ARG A 323 0.94 4.48 23.69
N ASP A 324 1.92 4.37 24.59
CA ASP A 324 3.16 3.65 24.32
C ASP A 324 2.92 2.13 24.36
N VAL A 325 3.74 1.37 23.63
CA VAL A 325 3.90 -0.06 23.89
C VAL A 325 4.66 -0.24 25.19
N ASP A 326 4.39 -1.32 25.93
CA ASP A 326 5.07 -1.57 27.20
C ASP A 326 6.43 -2.21 26.98
N TYR A 327 6.55 -3.01 25.92
CA TYR A 327 7.81 -3.65 25.52
C TYR A 327 7.97 -3.62 24.01
N PHE A 328 9.23 -3.55 23.57
CA PHE A 328 9.64 -3.64 22.19
C PHE A 328 10.71 -4.75 22.07
N VAL A 329 10.54 -5.64 21.10
CA VAL A 329 11.41 -6.81 20.85
C VAL A 329 11.77 -6.90 19.38
#